data_a20f3e56377e5ed0c6d4ea77fb4e0472
#
_entry.id   a20f3e56377e5ed0c6d4ea77fb4e0472
#
_cell.length_a   1.000
_cell.length_b   1.000
_cell.length_c   1.000
_cell.angle_alpha   90.00
_cell.angle_beta   90.00
_cell.angle_gamma   90.00
#
_symmetry.space_group_name_H-M   'P 1'
#
loop_
_entity.id
_entity.type
_entity.pdbx_description
1 polymer ?
#
loop_
_entity_poly.entity_id
_entity_poly.type
_entity_poly.pdbx_seq_one_letter_code
_entity_poly.pdbx_strand_id
1 'polypeptide(L)'
;MPNCAIRNEGSLRTSCPAKRIAPARAGVIRFVGHEVRKLPSFRIAQLGIGLVPEGRQIFPNLTVRENLVAASGNRLGATDPWTIEKIHALFPRLAERGGNMGGTLSGGEQQMLAIGRALMTNPRLLILDEATEGLAPLIREEIWSCLSMLKARGQSVLVIDKNVGNLARIADRHYIIERGRTVWSGTSEQLIAEPDLQHRYLGI
;
A
#
# COMPACT_ATOMS: atom_id res chain seq x y z
N MET A 1 15.29 -0.88 14.59
CA MET A 1 14.29 -1.13 13.53
C MET A 1 13.38 -2.25 14.00
N PRO A 2 12.07 -2.11 14.11
CA PRO A 2 11.21 -3.22 14.50
C PRO A 2 11.05 -4.18 13.32
N ASN A 3 11.49 -5.42 13.50
CA ASN A 3 11.31 -6.50 12.55
C ASN A 3 9.81 -6.77 12.33
N CYS A 4 9.29 -6.46 11.14
CA CYS A 4 8.00 -6.95 10.70
C CYS A 4 8.21 -8.35 10.11
N ALA A 5 8.07 -9.39 10.93
CA ALA A 5 8.08 -10.76 10.47
C ALA A 5 6.64 -11.20 10.19
N ILE A 6 6.23 -11.20 8.93
CA ILE A 6 5.02 -11.90 8.50
C ILE A 6 5.41 -13.36 8.24
N ARG A 7 5.20 -14.24 9.20
CA ARG A 7 5.20 -15.68 8.93
C ARG A 7 3.81 -16.06 8.46
N ASN A 8 3.71 -16.41 7.19
CA ASN A 8 2.46 -16.84 6.59
C ASN A 8 2.45 -18.37 6.48
N GLU A 9 1.72 -19.01 7.39
CA GLU A 9 1.26 -20.40 7.21
C GLU A 9 -0.25 -20.34 7.03
N GLY A 10 -0.70 -20.04 5.81
CA GLY A 10 -2.13 -20.05 5.51
C GLY A 10 -2.54 -19.06 4.42
N SER A 11 -3.21 -19.58 3.44
CA SER A 11 -3.74 -18.92 2.25
C SER A 11 -4.50 -17.63 2.53
N LEU A 12 -4.02 -16.50 2.02
CA LEU A 12 -4.80 -15.27 1.82
C LEU A 12 -5.69 -15.45 0.58
N ARG A 13 -7.01 -15.49 0.77
CA ARG A 13 -7.97 -15.32 -0.32
C ARG A 13 -8.48 -13.88 -0.27
N THR A 14 -8.14 -13.09 -1.24
CA THR A 14 -8.74 -11.79 -1.51
C THR A 14 -9.98 -11.99 -2.39
N SER A 15 -11.14 -11.62 -1.90
CA SER A 15 -12.33 -11.38 -2.73
C SER A 15 -13.00 -10.09 -2.24
N CYS A 16 -13.12 -9.12 -3.12
CA CYS A 16 -13.79 -7.82 -2.98
C CYS A 16 -15.34 -7.99 -2.96
N PRO A 17 -16.17 -7.05 -2.53
CA PRO A 17 -16.04 -5.72 -1.93
C PRO A 17 -16.64 -5.62 -0.52
N ALA A 18 -16.14 -4.74 0.33
CA ALA A 18 -16.69 -4.35 1.66
C ALA A 18 -17.04 -5.51 2.63
N LYS A 19 -16.65 -6.72 2.30
CA LYS A 19 -16.86 -7.91 3.11
C LYS A 19 -15.59 -8.20 3.88
N ARG A 20 -15.69 -8.14 5.19
CA ARG A 20 -14.80 -8.71 6.21
C ARG A 20 -13.54 -9.33 5.59
N ILE A 21 -12.38 -8.74 5.84
CA ILE A 21 -11.13 -9.47 5.66
C ILE A 21 -11.36 -10.84 6.30
N ALA A 22 -11.40 -11.90 5.48
CA ALA A 22 -11.65 -13.23 5.98
C ALA A 22 -10.54 -13.55 6.99
N PRO A 23 -10.86 -13.86 8.25
CA PRO A 23 -9.83 -14.12 9.24
C PRO A 23 -8.98 -15.30 8.77
N ALA A 24 -7.66 -15.18 8.91
CA ALA A 24 -6.75 -16.26 8.61
C ALA A 24 -7.18 -17.51 9.40
N ARG A 25 -7.38 -18.64 8.71
CA ARG A 25 -7.92 -19.87 9.32
C ARG A 25 -6.96 -20.50 10.34
N ALA A 26 -5.65 -20.36 10.10
CA ALA A 26 -4.59 -20.90 10.95
C ALA A 26 -3.36 -19.98 10.95
N GLY A 27 -2.38 -20.28 11.77
CA GLY A 27 -1.14 -19.51 11.89
C GLY A 27 -1.26 -18.29 12.79
N VAL A 28 -0.15 -17.56 12.95
CA VAL A 28 -0.05 -16.35 13.78
C VAL A 28 0.41 -15.20 12.91
N ILE A 29 -0.31 -14.09 12.95
CA ILE A 29 0.08 -12.83 12.32
C ILE A 29 0.33 -11.84 13.44
N ARG A 30 1.55 -11.29 13.49
CA ARG A 30 1.92 -10.28 14.48
C ARG A 30 2.30 -8.97 13.82
N PHE A 31 1.80 -7.88 14.39
CA PHE A 31 2.18 -6.53 14.02
C PHE A 31 2.47 -5.71 15.27
N VAL A 32 3.67 -5.12 15.33
CA VAL A 32 4.13 -4.32 16.49
C VAL A 32 3.93 -5.08 17.83
N GLY A 33 4.30 -6.36 17.86
CA GLY A 33 4.16 -7.21 19.05
C GLY A 33 2.76 -7.78 19.31
N HIS A 34 1.72 -7.25 18.66
CA HIS A 34 0.34 -7.70 18.84
C HIS A 34 -0.03 -8.81 17.86
N GLU A 35 -0.74 -9.85 18.34
CA GLU A 35 -1.38 -10.81 17.44
C GLU A 35 -2.63 -10.17 16.83
N VAL A 36 -2.61 -10.00 15.50
CA VAL A 36 -3.67 -9.27 14.78
C VAL A 36 -4.70 -10.17 14.11
N ARG A 37 -4.45 -11.47 14.04
CA ARG A 37 -5.31 -12.44 13.32
C ARG A 37 -6.78 -12.39 13.71
N LYS A 38 -7.06 -12.22 15.00
CA LYS A 38 -8.43 -12.22 15.56
C LYS A 38 -9.01 -10.82 15.73
N LEU A 39 -8.22 -9.78 15.45
CA LEU A 39 -8.67 -8.41 15.62
C LEU A 39 -9.58 -7.99 14.46
N PRO A 40 -10.61 -7.19 14.72
CA PRO A 40 -11.38 -6.56 13.65
C PRO A 40 -10.50 -5.53 12.91
N SER A 41 -10.80 -5.30 11.61
CA SER A 41 -9.99 -4.46 10.72
C SER A 41 -9.73 -3.06 11.27
N PHE A 42 -10.70 -2.44 11.92
CA PHE A 42 -10.52 -1.10 12.50
C PHE A 42 -9.48 -1.10 13.65
N ARG A 43 -9.39 -2.19 14.44
CA ARG A 43 -8.34 -2.31 15.47
C ARG A 43 -6.97 -2.51 14.85
N ILE A 44 -6.88 -3.27 13.76
CA ILE A 44 -5.63 -3.43 13.01
C ILE A 44 -5.17 -2.08 12.44
N ALA A 45 -6.08 -1.31 11.86
CA ALA A 45 -5.78 0.04 11.38
C ALA A 45 -5.31 0.97 12.53
N GLN A 46 -5.91 0.85 13.72
CA GLN A 46 -5.50 1.63 14.91
C GLN A 46 -4.09 1.31 15.39
N LEU A 47 -3.54 0.13 15.08
CA LEU A 47 -2.14 -0.22 15.36
C LEU A 47 -1.15 0.48 14.42
N GLY A 48 -1.66 1.12 13.34
CA GLY A 48 -0.86 1.88 12.39
C GLY A 48 -0.67 1.19 11.05
N ILE A 49 -1.63 0.43 10.58
CA ILE A 49 -1.65 -0.07 9.19
C ILE A 49 -2.51 0.86 8.35
N GLY A 50 -1.90 1.51 7.35
CA GLY A 50 -2.58 2.19 6.26
C GLY A 50 -2.69 1.25 5.06
N LEU A 51 -3.88 1.16 4.46
CA LEU A 51 -4.14 0.30 3.31
C LEU A 51 -4.64 1.12 2.13
N VAL A 52 -4.02 0.92 0.98
CA VAL A 52 -4.51 1.32 -0.33
C VAL A 52 -4.97 0.04 -1.03
N PRO A 53 -6.27 -0.26 -1.02
CA PRO A 53 -6.79 -1.48 -1.62
C PRO A 53 -6.87 -1.37 -3.15
N GLU A 54 -6.98 -2.49 -3.82
CA GLU A 54 -7.41 -2.56 -5.20
C GLU A 54 -8.72 -1.75 -5.40
N GLY A 55 -8.86 -1.07 -6.54
CA GLY A 55 -10.06 -0.27 -6.84
C GLY A 55 -10.11 1.08 -6.12
N ARG A 56 -9.00 1.54 -5.53
CA ARG A 56 -8.78 2.90 -4.96
C ARG A 56 -9.67 3.25 -3.76
N GLN A 57 -10.95 2.93 -3.79
CA GLN A 57 -11.97 3.11 -2.73
C GLN A 57 -11.97 4.51 -2.09
N ILE A 58 -11.92 5.54 -2.93
CA ILE A 58 -12.11 6.93 -2.49
C ILE A 58 -13.60 7.22 -2.24
N PHE A 59 -13.92 8.32 -1.58
CA PHE A 59 -15.28 8.81 -1.46
C PHE A 59 -15.64 9.69 -2.67
N PRO A 60 -16.42 9.20 -3.64
CA PRO A 60 -16.67 9.91 -4.89
C PRO A 60 -17.47 11.21 -4.70
N ASN A 61 -18.31 11.27 -3.67
CA ASN A 61 -19.18 12.38 -3.34
C ASN A 61 -18.54 13.41 -2.37
N LEU A 62 -17.28 13.23 -2.02
CA LEU A 62 -16.49 14.20 -1.28
C LEU A 62 -15.44 14.81 -2.19
N THR A 63 -15.10 16.07 -1.93
CA THR A 63 -13.99 16.74 -2.60
C THR A 63 -12.65 16.06 -2.27
N VAL A 64 -11.61 16.34 -3.04
CA VAL A 64 -10.24 15.88 -2.74
C VAL A 64 -9.85 16.27 -1.31
N ARG A 65 -10.06 17.54 -0.94
CA ARG A 65 -9.76 18.05 0.40
C ARG A 65 -10.55 17.30 1.48
N GLU A 66 -11.84 17.12 1.31
CA GLU A 66 -12.68 16.39 2.28
C GLU A 66 -12.28 14.92 2.40
N ASN A 67 -11.91 14.26 1.30
CA ASN A 67 -11.37 12.91 1.31
C ASN A 67 -10.12 12.81 2.19
N LEU A 68 -9.19 13.78 2.10
CA LEU A 68 -7.98 13.82 2.90
C LEU A 68 -8.29 14.12 4.38
N VAL A 69 -9.15 15.11 4.64
CA VAL A 69 -9.57 15.47 6.01
C VAL A 69 -10.26 14.30 6.71
N ALA A 70 -11.17 13.60 6.02
CA ALA A 70 -11.89 12.46 6.58
C ALA A 70 -10.97 11.28 6.99
N ALA A 71 -9.79 11.18 6.37
CA ALA A 71 -8.78 10.17 6.69
C ALA A 71 -7.76 10.66 7.74
N SER A 72 -7.75 11.95 8.07
CA SER A 72 -6.72 12.56 8.91
C SER A 72 -6.73 12.00 10.33
N GLY A 73 -5.56 11.64 10.82
CA GLY A 73 -5.39 11.20 12.21
C GLY A 73 -3.92 10.99 12.57
N ASN A 74 -3.54 11.42 13.77
CA ASN A 74 -2.20 11.18 14.33
C ASN A 74 -2.29 10.41 15.65
N ARG A 75 -2.95 9.26 15.62
CA ARG A 75 -3.22 8.43 16.81
C ARG A 75 -1.97 7.86 17.46
N LEU A 76 -0.91 7.70 16.70
CA LEU A 76 0.35 7.11 17.15
C LEU A 76 1.38 8.16 17.59
N GLY A 77 1.01 9.45 17.55
CA GLY A 77 1.88 10.54 17.99
C GLY A 77 3.12 10.71 17.10
N ALA A 78 2.97 10.59 15.79
CA ALA A 78 4.07 10.89 14.87
C ALA A 78 4.56 12.32 15.11
N THR A 79 5.88 12.52 15.26
CA THR A 79 6.50 13.83 15.50
C THR A 79 6.45 14.74 14.29
N ASP A 80 6.48 14.16 13.09
CA ASP A 80 6.36 14.86 11.80
C ASP A 80 5.18 14.27 11.00
N PRO A 81 3.90 14.52 11.41
CA PRO A 81 2.75 13.88 10.80
C PRO A 81 2.53 14.32 9.36
N TRP A 82 1.86 13.46 8.60
CA TRP A 82 1.33 13.81 7.28
C TRP A 82 0.21 14.85 7.44
N THR A 83 0.31 15.90 6.65
CA THR A 83 -0.68 16.99 6.55
C THR A 83 -1.14 17.13 5.11
N ILE A 84 -2.21 17.89 4.89
CA ILE A 84 -2.73 18.16 3.54
C ILE A 84 -1.64 18.85 2.70
N GLU A 85 -0.89 19.78 3.28
CA GLU A 85 0.20 20.49 2.60
C GLU A 85 1.30 19.53 2.13
N LYS A 86 1.68 18.55 2.96
CA LYS A 86 2.64 17.51 2.60
C LYS A 86 2.10 16.59 1.49
N ILE A 87 0.81 16.25 1.53
CA ILE A 87 0.17 15.47 0.46
C ILE A 87 0.11 16.27 -0.83
N HIS A 88 -0.19 17.58 -0.77
CA HIS A 88 -0.18 18.46 -1.94
C HIS A 88 1.23 18.66 -2.51
N ALA A 89 2.25 18.74 -1.66
CA ALA A 89 3.63 18.76 -2.12
C ALA A 89 4.07 17.44 -2.78
N LEU A 90 3.54 16.31 -2.30
CA LEU A 90 3.80 14.98 -2.86
C LEU A 90 3.06 14.77 -4.20
N PHE A 91 1.84 15.26 -4.29
CA PHE A 91 0.95 15.16 -5.45
C PHE A 91 0.39 16.52 -5.83
N PRO A 92 1.13 17.38 -6.56
CA PRO A 92 0.69 18.74 -6.92
C PRO A 92 -0.66 18.77 -7.66
N ARG A 93 -0.93 17.74 -8.48
CA ARG A 93 -2.23 17.59 -9.17
C ARG A 93 -3.43 17.54 -8.21
N LEU A 94 -3.26 16.98 -7.02
CA LEU A 94 -4.32 16.96 -6.00
C LEU A 94 -4.53 18.36 -5.39
N ALA A 95 -3.49 19.17 -5.30
CA ALA A 95 -3.62 20.57 -4.86
C ALA A 95 -4.47 21.38 -5.85
N GLU A 96 -4.19 21.25 -7.15
CA GLU A 96 -4.93 21.90 -8.24
C GLU A 96 -6.42 21.48 -8.25
N ARG A 97 -6.70 20.25 -7.84
CA ARG A 97 -8.02 19.63 -7.83
C ARG A 97 -8.69 19.62 -6.45
N GLY A 98 -8.17 20.37 -5.48
CA GLY A 98 -8.59 20.32 -4.09
C GLY A 98 -10.11 20.47 -3.85
N GLY A 99 -10.78 21.27 -4.65
CA GLY A 99 -12.26 21.49 -4.64
C GLY A 99 -13.05 20.53 -5.53
N ASN A 100 -12.41 19.69 -6.37
CA ASN A 100 -13.11 18.78 -7.26
C ASN A 100 -13.61 17.55 -6.49
N MET A 101 -14.78 17.04 -6.89
CA MET A 101 -15.32 15.79 -6.35
C MET A 101 -14.42 14.59 -6.71
N GLY A 102 -14.22 13.67 -5.78
CA GLY A 102 -13.41 12.48 -6.00
C GLY A 102 -13.85 11.67 -7.22
N GLY A 103 -15.14 11.57 -7.46
CA GLY A 103 -15.70 10.85 -8.61
C GLY A 103 -15.39 11.47 -9.97
N THR A 104 -14.99 12.75 -10.03
CA THR A 104 -14.66 13.46 -11.28
C THR A 104 -13.17 13.40 -11.64
N LEU A 105 -12.35 12.81 -10.76
CA LEU A 105 -10.93 12.66 -10.96
C LEU A 105 -10.62 11.57 -11.98
N SER A 106 -9.52 11.74 -12.71
CA SER A 106 -8.94 10.65 -13.52
C SER A 106 -8.52 9.46 -12.64
N GLY A 107 -8.38 8.28 -13.24
CA GLY A 107 -7.95 7.09 -12.51
C GLY A 107 -6.64 7.26 -11.76
N GLY A 108 -5.69 8.00 -12.34
CA GLY A 108 -4.42 8.30 -11.70
C GLY A 108 -4.54 9.26 -10.52
N GLU A 109 -5.33 10.33 -10.66
CA GLU A 109 -5.61 11.26 -9.56
C GLU A 109 -6.35 10.58 -8.41
N GLN A 110 -7.29 9.68 -8.72
CA GLN A 110 -7.96 8.87 -7.71
C GLN A 110 -6.99 7.97 -6.95
N GLN A 111 -6.00 7.39 -7.65
CA GLN A 111 -4.98 6.57 -7.02
C GLN A 111 -4.07 7.39 -6.11
N MET A 112 -3.63 8.57 -6.57
CA MET A 112 -2.88 9.52 -5.74
C MET A 112 -3.68 9.93 -4.50
N LEU A 113 -4.98 10.18 -4.66
CA LEU A 113 -5.87 10.49 -3.54
C LEU A 113 -6.00 9.33 -2.56
N ALA A 114 -6.09 8.09 -3.04
CA ALA A 114 -6.15 6.90 -2.19
C ALA A 114 -4.85 6.72 -1.37
N ILE A 115 -3.69 6.92 -2.00
CA ILE A 115 -2.38 6.93 -1.31
C ILE A 115 -2.33 8.07 -0.29
N GLY A 116 -2.71 9.28 -0.69
CA GLY A 116 -2.77 10.44 0.20
C GLY A 116 -3.64 10.19 1.43
N ARG A 117 -4.82 9.62 1.27
CA ARG A 117 -5.71 9.22 2.37
C ARG A 117 -5.06 8.21 3.32
N ALA A 118 -4.38 7.21 2.79
CA ALA A 118 -3.68 6.23 3.61
C ALA A 118 -2.54 6.88 4.41
N LEU A 119 -1.78 7.79 3.80
CA LEU A 119 -0.71 8.55 4.47
C LEU A 119 -1.26 9.48 5.56
N MET A 120 -2.41 10.13 5.33
CA MET A 120 -3.05 11.01 6.33
C MET A 120 -3.42 10.30 7.63
N THR A 121 -3.49 8.96 7.65
CA THR A 121 -3.66 8.19 8.90
C THR A 121 -2.36 8.10 9.72
N ASN A 122 -1.23 8.58 9.21
CA ASN A 122 0.10 8.49 9.80
C ASN A 122 0.48 7.03 10.14
N PRO A 123 0.50 6.14 9.12
CA PRO A 123 0.68 4.71 9.36
C PRO A 123 2.14 4.36 9.68
N ARG A 124 2.34 3.30 10.48
CA ARG A 124 3.65 2.64 10.66
C ARG A 124 4.00 1.76 9.46
N LEU A 125 2.98 1.12 8.88
CA LEU A 125 3.09 0.29 7.68
C LEU A 125 2.06 0.74 6.67
N LEU A 126 2.50 1.10 5.48
CA LEU A 126 1.65 1.38 4.32
C LEU A 126 1.60 0.12 3.45
N ILE A 127 0.40 -0.38 3.18
CA ILE A 127 0.16 -1.52 2.29
C ILE A 127 -0.50 -0.99 1.02
N LEU A 128 0.04 -1.36 -0.14
CA LEU A 128 -0.53 -1.04 -1.45
C LEU A 128 -0.82 -2.34 -2.19
N ASP A 129 -2.08 -2.50 -2.61
CA ASP A 129 -2.55 -3.66 -3.34
C ASP A 129 -2.88 -3.25 -4.77
N GLU A 130 -2.02 -3.70 -5.74
CA GLU A 130 -2.11 -3.39 -7.17
C GLU A 130 -2.24 -1.89 -7.48
N ALA A 131 -1.45 -1.07 -6.77
CA ALA A 131 -1.59 0.39 -6.80
C ALA A 131 -1.21 1.04 -8.13
N THR A 132 -0.57 0.31 -9.06
CA THR A 132 -0.16 0.85 -10.36
C THR A 132 -0.91 0.24 -11.55
N GLU A 133 -1.81 -0.72 -11.29
CA GLU A 133 -2.52 -1.41 -12.37
C GLU A 133 -3.52 -0.49 -13.10
N GLY A 134 -3.57 -0.63 -14.42
CA GLY A 134 -4.49 0.15 -15.27
C GLY A 134 -4.18 1.66 -15.37
N LEU A 135 -3.01 2.10 -14.90
CA LEU A 135 -2.61 3.50 -14.95
C LEU A 135 -1.73 3.81 -16.16
N ALA A 136 -1.80 5.04 -16.66
CA ALA A 136 -0.91 5.55 -17.70
C ALA A 136 0.57 5.50 -17.22
N PRO A 137 1.53 5.25 -18.14
CA PRO A 137 2.94 5.11 -17.77
C PRO A 137 3.49 6.25 -16.92
N LEU A 138 3.19 7.49 -17.27
CA LEU A 138 3.64 8.68 -16.52
C LEU A 138 3.14 8.67 -15.06
N ILE A 139 1.88 8.31 -14.86
CA ILE A 139 1.28 8.24 -13.52
C ILE A 139 1.90 7.12 -12.70
N ARG A 140 2.19 5.98 -13.34
CA ARG A 140 2.92 4.88 -12.67
C ARG A 140 4.27 5.34 -12.15
N GLU A 141 5.06 6.04 -12.98
CA GLU A 141 6.37 6.58 -12.56
C GLU A 141 6.23 7.58 -11.39
N GLU A 142 5.22 8.44 -11.41
CA GLU A 142 4.95 9.35 -10.28
C GLU A 142 4.69 8.57 -8.98
N ILE A 143 3.90 7.48 -9.04
CA ILE A 143 3.63 6.64 -7.86
C ILE A 143 4.90 5.91 -7.40
N TRP A 144 5.70 5.33 -8.31
CA TRP A 144 6.95 4.66 -7.95
C TRP A 144 7.96 5.64 -7.33
N SER A 145 8.05 6.86 -7.85
CA SER A 145 8.86 7.93 -7.27
C SER A 145 8.40 8.31 -5.87
N CYS A 146 7.08 8.39 -5.66
CA CYS A 146 6.49 8.59 -4.35
C CYS A 146 6.91 7.47 -3.37
N LEU A 147 6.80 6.20 -3.77
CA LEU A 147 7.16 5.07 -2.92
C LEU A 147 8.66 5.06 -2.57
N SER A 148 9.51 5.41 -3.52
CA SER A 148 10.96 5.58 -3.27
C SER A 148 11.24 6.66 -2.23
N MET A 149 10.55 7.80 -2.34
CA MET A 149 10.69 8.90 -1.38
C MET A 149 10.17 8.50 0.02
N LEU A 150 9.04 7.78 0.09
CA LEU A 150 8.51 7.26 1.36
C LEU A 150 9.50 6.31 2.04
N LYS A 151 10.10 5.38 1.27
CA LYS A 151 11.17 4.50 1.75
C LYS A 151 12.36 5.28 2.29
N ALA A 152 12.85 6.29 1.55
CA ALA A 152 13.98 7.13 1.97
C ALA A 152 13.69 7.89 3.28
N ARG A 153 12.43 8.19 3.57
CA ARG A 153 11.97 8.77 4.85
C ARG A 153 11.80 7.74 5.97
N GLY A 154 12.11 6.46 5.73
CA GLY A 154 11.99 5.40 6.73
C GLY A 154 10.57 4.84 6.88
N GLN A 155 9.64 5.17 5.98
CA GLN A 155 8.30 4.58 5.98
C GLN A 155 8.39 3.09 5.61
N SER A 156 7.85 2.21 6.45
CA SER A 156 7.68 0.81 6.08
C SER A 156 6.56 0.68 5.05
N VAL A 157 6.87 0.02 3.93
CA VAL A 157 5.93 -0.16 2.82
C VAL A 157 5.89 -1.64 2.43
N LEU A 158 4.69 -2.18 2.22
CA LEU A 158 4.43 -3.47 1.59
C LEU A 158 3.69 -3.21 0.28
N VAL A 159 4.29 -3.58 -0.83
CA VAL A 159 3.68 -3.41 -2.16
C VAL A 159 3.36 -4.77 -2.75
N ILE A 160 2.15 -4.93 -3.24
CA ILE A 160 1.71 -6.07 -4.02
C ILE A 160 1.50 -5.55 -5.43
N ASP A 161 2.36 -5.94 -6.35
CA ASP A 161 2.31 -5.50 -7.75
C ASP A 161 3.03 -6.54 -8.64
N LYS A 162 2.67 -6.59 -9.91
CA LYS A 162 3.28 -7.47 -10.90
C LYS A 162 4.47 -6.83 -11.64
N ASN A 163 4.71 -5.54 -11.41
CA ASN A 163 5.81 -4.82 -12.05
C ASN A 163 7.13 -5.05 -11.34
N VAL A 164 7.74 -6.21 -11.63
CA VAL A 164 8.98 -6.67 -10.99
C VAL A 164 10.12 -5.68 -11.14
N GLY A 165 10.27 -5.06 -12.32
CA GLY A 165 11.34 -4.11 -12.58
C GLY A 165 11.31 -2.91 -11.61
N ASN A 166 10.13 -2.35 -11.38
CA ASN A 166 9.98 -1.24 -10.43
C ASN A 166 10.08 -1.71 -8.97
N LEU A 167 9.52 -2.88 -8.64
CA LEU A 167 9.67 -3.47 -7.31
C LEU A 167 11.14 -3.71 -6.96
N ALA A 168 11.92 -4.28 -7.89
CA ALA A 168 13.34 -4.57 -7.67
C ALA A 168 14.19 -3.32 -7.42
N ARG A 169 13.76 -2.15 -7.93
CA ARG A 169 14.45 -0.86 -7.71
C ARG A 169 14.25 -0.30 -6.31
N ILE A 170 13.12 -0.60 -5.67
CA ILE A 170 12.75 0.03 -4.39
C ILE A 170 12.63 -0.93 -3.22
N ALA A 171 12.31 -2.20 -3.43
CA ALA A 171 12.09 -3.13 -2.33
C ALA A 171 13.42 -3.72 -1.82
N ASP A 172 13.50 -3.97 -0.52
CA ASP A 172 14.64 -4.64 0.12
C ASP A 172 14.50 -6.15 0.04
N ARG A 173 13.27 -6.65 0.01
CA ARG A 173 12.94 -8.07 0.03
C ARG A 173 11.67 -8.37 -0.75
N HIS A 174 11.67 -9.51 -1.43
CA HIS A 174 10.57 -9.98 -2.26
C HIS A 174 10.06 -11.34 -1.79
N TYR A 175 8.77 -11.58 -2.04
CA TYR A 175 8.11 -12.86 -1.85
C TYR A 175 7.26 -13.14 -3.09
N ILE A 176 7.43 -14.31 -3.69
CA ILE A 176 6.55 -14.79 -4.77
C ILE A 176 5.54 -15.75 -4.15
N ILE A 177 4.27 -15.47 -4.38
CA ILE A 177 3.16 -16.25 -3.84
C ILE A 177 2.43 -16.91 -5.01
N GLU A 178 2.36 -18.23 -5.00
CA GLU A 178 1.57 -19.00 -5.95
C GLU A 178 0.55 -19.87 -5.20
N ARG A 179 -0.72 -19.80 -5.58
CA ARG A 179 -1.81 -20.60 -4.99
C ARG A 179 -1.86 -20.56 -3.45
N GLY A 180 -1.53 -19.40 -2.89
CA GLY A 180 -1.54 -19.19 -1.44
C GLY A 180 -0.32 -19.72 -0.69
N ARG A 181 0.76 -20.08 -1.40
CA ARG A 181 2.03 -20.50 -0.82
C ARG A 181 3.16 -19.59 -1.27
N THR A 182 4.06 -19.26 -0.36
CA THR A 182 5.32 -18.62 -0.74
C THR A 182 6.20 -19.67 -1.42
N VAL A 183 6.44 -19.48 -2.71
CA VAL A 183 7.27 -20.37 -3.53
C VAL A 183 8.72 -19.91 -3.61
N TRP A 184 8.95 -18.62 -3.37
CA TRP A 184 10.30 -18.05 -3.35
C TRP A 184 10.34 -16.79 -2.45
N SER A 185 11.49 -16.51 -1.85
CA SER A 185 11.76 -15.24 -1.17
C SER A 185 13.24 -14.89 -1.23
N GLY A 186 13.57 -13.64 -1.48
CA GLY A 186 14.97 -13.18 -1.61
C GLY A 186 15.08 -11.65 -1.70
N THR A 187 16.30 -11.17 -1.95
CA THR A 187 16.61 -9.76 -2.21
C THR A 187 16.33 -9.40 -3.67
N SER A 188 16.41 -8.11 -4.00
CA SER A 188 16.29 -7.63 -5.38
C SER A 188 17.38 -8.19 -6.28
N GLU A 189 18.63 -8.26 -5.78
CA GLU A 189 19.75 -8.82 -6.52
C GLU A 189 19.53 -10.30 -6.85
N GLN A 190 19.03 -11.07 -5.89
CA GLN A 190 18.71 -12.49 -6.11
C GLN A 190 17.56 -12.63 -7.12
N LEU A 191 16.52 -11.82 -7.02
CA LEU A 191 15.39 -11.86 -7.95
C LEU A 191 15.82 -11.54 -9.40
N ILE A 192 16.69 -10.55 -9.57
CA ILE A 192 17.20 -10.15 -10.89
C ILE A 192 18.13 -11.22 -11.47
N ALA A 193 18.89 -11.91 -10.62
CA ALA A 193 19.83 -12.96 -11.05
C ALA A 193 19.15 -14.27 -11.48
N GLU A 194 17.83 -14.41 -11.28
CA GLU A 194 17.07 -15.62 -11.60
C GLU A 194 15.98 -15.35 -12.68
N PRO A 195 16.33 -15.17 -13.98
CA PRO A 195 15.35 -14.91 -15.04
C PRO A 195 14.31 -16.02 -15.21
N ASP A 196 14.73 -17.28 -15.04
CA ASP A 196 13.84 -18.45 -15.14
C ASP A 196 12.72 -18.42 -14.10
N LEU A 197 13.00 -17.89 -12.92
CA LEU A 197 12.03 -17.70 -11.86
C LEU A 197 10.99 -16.64 -12.27
N GLN A 198 11.46 -15.52 -12.86
CA GLN A 198 10.58 -14.45 -13.33
C GLN A 198 9.66 -14.97 -14.45
N HIS A 199 10.22 -15.70 -15.41
CA HIS A 199 9.46 -16.29 -16.51
C HIS A 199 8.42 -17.29 -16.02
N ARG A 200 8.82 -18.18 -15.09
CA ARG A 200 7.97 -19.25 -14.56
C ARG A 200 6.79 -18.75 -13.74
N TYR A 201 6.99 -17.76 -12.87
CA TYR A 201 6.00 -17.36 -11.87
C TYR A 201 5.33 -16.01 -12.17
N LEU A 202 5.95 -15.16 -12.96
CA LEU A 202 5.49 -13.81 -13.23
C LEU A 202 5.10 -13.58 -14.70
N GLY A 203 5.50 -14.50 -15.58
CA GLY A 203 5.14 -14.48 -17.01
C GLY A 203 5.80 -13.35 -17.80
N ILE A 204 6.98 -12.90 -17.34
CA ILE A 204 7.77 -11.80 -17.95
C ILE A 204 9.18 -12.25 -18.26
#